data_5648b4bc0650ae68fd15d6e9cb940dda
#
_entry.id   5648b4bc0650ae68fd15d6e9cb940dda
#
_cell.length_a   1.000
_cell.length_b   1.000
_cell.length_c   1.000
_cell.angle_alpha   90.00
_cell.angle_beta   90.00
_cell.angle_gamma   90.00
#
_symmetry.space_group_name_H-M   'P 1'
#
loop_
_entity.id
_entity.type
_entity.pdbx_description
1 polymer ?
#
loop_
_entity_poly.entity_id
_entity_poly.type
_entity_poly.pdbx_seq_one_letter_code
_entity_poly.pdbx_strand_id
1 'polypeptide(L)'
;MSLVVNTNIASMNAQRSLSTSGRELQTAMERLSTGKKINSAADDAAGFSIAESMTAQIRGLSMASKNASDGISLLKVVENATNDVTDMLQRVRELAVQAKSGTNSATDIKNLQGEADALMNEITRVSTDTTYNGKARLGADAGTVNIQVGYEDGDQIALTSYSVSSASLLLETDALLVLNKASARTNADNITAATASGVAVGAAAGLAARALAANITTATAAGATAEAATAGTGAAAKEASLAGFATAANTQAVRDAGKEAALVVFENAATKKLDISSATALTTISSAIDKLSGHKAEWGAGQNRLEYTVSNLMNVVEFTSAARSRIEDADFAVEAARLAKNQVLQQTGAAMLAQANASPQLALSLLA
;
A
#
# COMPACT_ATOMS: atom_id res chain seq x y z
N MET A 1 36.01 41.56 62.84
CA MET A 1 36.56 41.36 61.47
C MET A 1 37.54 42.47 61.23
N SER A 2 38.77 42.15 60.83
CA SER A 2 39.76 43.17 60.48
C SER A 2 39.28 43.91 59.24
N LEU A 3 39.15 45.22 59.28
CA LEU A 3 38.86 46.08 58.14
C LEU A 3 40.08 46.14 57.25
N VAL A 4 40.07 45.40 56.16
CA VAL A 4 41.12 45.39 55.12
C VAL A 4 40.64 46.35 54.05
N VAL A 5 41.37 47.43 53.80
CA VAL A 5 41.00 48.51 52.86
C VAL A 5 41.17 48.09 51.40
N ASN A 6 42.21 47.28 51.09
CA ASN A 6 42.56 46.91 49.71
C ASN A 6 41.75 45.72 49.15
N THR A 7 41.07 44.91 49.98
CA THR A 7 40.31 43.74 49.56
C THR A 7 38.95 43.69 50.25
N ASN A 8 37.93 44.18 49.56
CA ASN A 8 36.57 44.20 50.12
C ASN A 8 35.83 42.87 49.82
N ILE A 9 36.05 41.88 50.73
CA ILE A 9 35.45 40.54 50.62
C ILE A 9 33.89 40.61 50.67
N ALA A 10 33.30 41.56 51.41
CA ALA A 10 31.86 41.76 51.48
C ALA A 10 31.28 42.22 50.15
N SER A 11 31.98 43.14 49.44
CA SER A 11 31.60 43.57 48.08
C SER A 11 31.70 42.40 47.08
N MET A 12 32.82 41.63 47.12
CA MET A 12 32.99 40.45 46.24
C MET A 12 31.92 39.39 46.45
N ASN A 13 31.51 39.12 47.70
CA ASN A 13 30.41 38.19 47.99
C ASN A 13 29.06 38.75 47.52
N ALA A 14 28.81 40.05 47.67
CA ALA A 14 27.59 40.68 47.16
C ALA A 14 27.52 40.61 45.63
N GLN A 15 28.66 40.87 44.93
CA GLN A 15 28.72 40.73 43.49
C GLN A 15 28.49 39.31 43.00
N ARG A 16 29.05 38.30 43.71
CA ARG A 16 28.81 36.87 43.37
C ARG A 16 27.35 36.50 43.55
N SER A 17 26.73 36.89 44.64
CA SER A 17 25.33 36.68 44.91
C SER A 17 24.42 37.36 43.88
N LEU A 18 24.76 38.60 43.50
CA LEU A 18 24.03 39.35 42.48
C LEU A 18 24.14 38.65 41.09
N SER A 19 25.36 38.23 40.73
CA SER A 19 25.57 37.47 39.48
C SER A 19 24.82 36.15 39.44
N THR A 20 24.72 35.42 40.56
CA THR A 20 23.96 34.17 40.66
C THR A 20 22.44 34.44 40.59
N SER A 21 21.92 35.41 41.30
CA SER A 21 20.51 35.81 41.20
C SER A 21 20.13 36.30 39.80
N GLY A 22 21.08 37.02 39.13
CA GLY A 22 20.84 37.44 37.75
C GLY A 22 20.72 36.29 36.77
N ARG A 23 21.54 35.26 36.90
CA ARG A 23 21.43 34.04 36.07
C ARG A 23 20.14 33.27 36.35
N GLU A 24 19.81 33.10 37.62
CA GLU A 24 18.53 32.41 38.00
C GLU A 24 17.31 33.18 37.54
N LEU A 25 17.35 34.53 37.57
CA LEU A 25 16.30 35.38 37.03
C LEU A 25 16.13 35.14 35.53
N GLN A 26 17.24 35.13 34.77
CA GLN A 26 17.23 34.91 33.35
C GLN A 26 16.68 33.52 32.99
N THR A 27 17.09 32.47 33.69
CA THR A 27 16.55 31.10 33.50
C THR A 27 15.06 31.03 33.81
N ALA A 28 14.58 31.67 34.92
CA ALA A 28 13.16 31.71 35.23
C ALA A 28 12.35 32.46 34.15
N MET A 29 12.87 33.59 33.65
CA MET A 29 12.26 34.31 32.53
C MET A 29 12.20 33.49 31.25
N GLU A 30 13.26 32.77 30.91
CA GLU A 30 13.32 31.89 29.74
C GLU A 30 12.29 30.76 29.85
N ARG A 31 12.22 30.08 31.01
CA ARG A 31 11.25 28.99 31.25
C ARG A 31 9.80 29.51 31.24
N LEU A 32 9.56 30.68 31.74
CA LEU A 32 8.25 31.32 31.74
C LEU A 32 7.82 31.71 30.32
N SER A 33 8.77 32.20 29.54
CA SER A 33 8.53 32.63 28.15
C SER A 33 8.29 31.45 27.21
N THR A 34 9.03 30.36 27.37
CA THR A 34 8.91 29.15 26.53
C THR A 34 7.84 28.17 27.02
N GLY A 35 7.43 28.27 28.31
CA GLY A 35 6.57 27.28 28.98
C GLY A 35 7.29 25.96 29.26
N LYS A 36 8.60 25.88 29.03
CA LYS A 36 9.37 24.63 29.15
C LYS A 36 10.40 24.77 30.29
N LYS A 37 10.50 23.73 31.09
CA LYS A 37 11.52 23.55 32.13
C LYS A 37 12.88 23.24 31.51
N ILE A 38 12.88 22.45 30.42
CA ILE A 38 14.07 22.04 29.68
C ILE A 38 14.05 22.74 28.30
N ASN A 39 14.89 23.76 28.11
CA ASN A 39 15.00 24.49 26.86
C ASN A 39 16.22 24.05 26.04
N SER A 40 17.24 23.53 26.71
CA SER A 40 18.49 23.10 26.08
C SER A 40 19.02 21.81 26.72
N ALA A 41 19.94 21.15 26.02
CA ALA A 41 20.62 19.97 26.56
C ALA A 41 21.51 20.33 27.81
N ALA A 42 21.83 21.61 28.02
CA ALA A 42 22.57 22.08 29.19
C ALA A 42 21.71 22.07 30.46
N ASP A 43 20.38 22.17 30.35
CA ASP A 43 19.45 22.16 31.48
C ASP A 43 19.28 20.75 32.06
N ASP A 44 19.08 19.76 31.17
CA ASP A 44 18.97 18.35 31.50
C ASP A 44 19.16 17.52 30.22
N ALA A 45 20.35 16.97 30.01
CA ALA A 45 20.69 16.19 28.83
C ALA A 45 19.86 14.90 28.68
N ALA A 46 19.56 14.24 29.79
CA ALA A 46 18.79 13.01 29.78
C ALA A 46 17.30 13.29 29.49
N GLY A 47 16.70 14.24 30.20
CA GLY A 47 15.31 14.67 29.98
C GLY A 47 15.09 15.21 28.57
N PHE A 48 16.04 16.00 28.05
CA PHE A 48 15.99 16.52 26.67
C PHE A 48 15.98 15.40 25.63
N SER A 49 16.88 14.41 25.74
CA SER A 49 16.95 13.28 24.82
C SER A 49 15.65 12.45 24.84
N ILE A 50 15.06 12.22 26.02
CA ILE A 50 13.79 11.50 26.16
C ILE A 50 12.65 12.32 25.53
N ALA A 51 12.57 13.62 25.80
CA ALA A 51 11.53 14.50 25.25
C ALA A 51 11.61 14.59 23.72
N GLU A 52 12.82 14.64 23.15
CA GLU A 52 13.02 14.64 21.70
C GLU A 52 12.60 13.31 21.08
N SER A 53 12.94 12.17 21.70
CA SER A 53 12.47 10.84 21.27
C SER A 53 10.94 10.74 21.30
N MET A 54 10.31 11.21 22.39
CA MET A 54 8.84 11.26 22.49
C MET A 54 8.22 12.19 21.43
N THR A 55 8.88 13.30 21.12
CA THR A 55 8.43 14.21 20.06
C THR A 55 8.46 13.55 18.70
N ALA A 56 9.51 12.78 18.38
CA ALA A 56 9.61 12.01 17.16
C ALA A 56 8.49 10.93 17.10
N GLN A 57 8.23 10.22 18.20
CA GLN A 57 7.14 9.25 18.30
C GLN A 57 5.77 9.91 18.07
N ILE A 58 5.47 11.02 18.73
CA ILE A 58 4.19 11.74 18.58
C ILE A 58 3.97 12.16 17.13
N ARG A 59 5.01 12.70 16.47
CA ARG A 59 4.93 13.10 15.06
C ARG A 59 4.72 11.88 14.13
N GLY A 60 5.46 10.80 14.38
CA GLY A 60 5.31 9.55 13.63
C GLY A 60 3.92 8.94 13.78
N LEU A 61 3.42 8.81 15.01
CA LEU A 61 2.08 8.28 15.29
C LEU A 61 0.95 9.17 14.75
N SER A 62 1.13 10.49 14.78
CA SER A 62 0.17 11.42 14.17
C SER A 62 0.10 11.25 12.65
N MET A 63 1.24 11.03 11.97
CA MET A 63 1.27 10.68 10.55
C MET A 63 0.67 9.30 10.30
N ALA A 64 0.96 8.31 11.14
CA ALA A 64 0.37 6.98 11.05
C ALA A 64 -1.17 7.01 11.15
N SER A 65 -1.71 7.81 12.06
CA SER A 65 -3.17 8.04 12.18
C SER A 65 -3.76 8.67 10.91
N LYS A 66 -3.05 9.61 10.29
CA LYS A 66 -3.45 10.21 9.01
C LYS A 66 -3.41 9.17 7.89
N ASN A 67 -2.34 8.39 7.78
CA ASN A 67 -2.22 7.32 6.80
C ASN A 67 -3.34 6.28 6.94
N ALA A 68 -3.69 5.91 8.18
CA ALA A 68 -4.81 5.00 8.45
C ALA A 68 -6.15 5.60 8.00
N SER A 69 -6.37 6.90 8.21
CA SER A 69 -7.57 7.61 7.74
C SER A 69 -7.62 7.69 6.20
N ASP A 70 -6.48 7.85 5.53
CA ASP A 70 -6.38 7.77 4.08
C ASP A 70 -6.70 6.36 3.57
N GLY A 71 -6.27 5.32 4.30
CA GLY A 71 -6.64 3.93 4.04
C GLY A 71 -8.14 3.67 4.16
N ILE A 72 -8.80 4.22 5.18
CA ILE A 72 -10.26 4.16 5.33
C ILE A 72 -10.95 4.84 4.14
N SER A 73 -10.44 6.00 3.72
CA SER A 73 -10.98 6.73 2.58
C SER A 73 -10.86 5.96 1.27
N LEU A 74 -9.72 5.27 1.05
CA LEU A 74 -9.53 4.36 -0.06
C LEU A 74 -10.58 3.25 -0.07
N LEU A 75 -10.78 2.56 1.07
CA LEU A 75 -11.74 1.47 1.19
C LEU A 75 -13.19 1.94 0.95
N LYS A 76 -13.56 3.14 1.41
CA LYS A 76 -14.88 3.72 1.15
C LYS A 76 -15.12 4.01 -0.33
N VAL A 77 -14.12 4.50 -1.06
CA VAL A 77 -14.22 4.70 -2.52
C VAL A 77 -14.44 3.37 -3.23
N VAL A 78 -13.66 2.35 -2.87
CA VAL A 78 -13.77 0.99 -3.42
C VAL A 78 -15.14 0.39 -3.10
N GLU A 79 -15.63 0.52 -1.87
CA GLU A 79 -16.92 0.01 -1.43
C GLU A 79 -18.07 0.67 -2.18
N ASN A 80 -18.07 1.98 -2.33
CA ASN A 80 -19.13 2.69 -3.06
C ASN A 80 -19.21 2.23 -4.52
N ALA A 81 -18.08 2.16 -5.22
CA ALA A 81 -18.06 1.68 -6.60
C ALA A 81 -18.54 0.22 -6.73
N THR A 82 -18.23 -0.62 -5.73
CA THR A 82 -18.68 -2.02 -5.74
C THR A 82 -20.15 -2.20 -5.38
N ASN A 83 -20.79 -1.23 -4.71
CA ASN A 83 -22.25 -1.22 -4.55
C ASN A 83 -22.93 -1.12 -5.92
N ASP A 84 -22.49 -0.17 -6.75
CA ASP A 84 -23.04 0.01 -8.10
C ASP A 84 -22.82 -1.25 -8.96
N VAL A 85 -21.63 -1.87 -8.85
CA VAL A 85 -21.35 -3.15 -9.53
C VAL A 85 -22.27 -4.28 -9.04
N THR A 86 -22.56 -4.34 -7.74
CA THR A 86 -23.48 -5.33 -7.18
C THR A 86 -24.89 -5.17 -7.76
N ASP A 87 -25.40 -3.95 -7.84
CA ASP A 87 -26.72 -3.65 -8.38
C ASP A 87 -26.79 -3.99 -9.88
N MET A 88 -25.75 -3.69 -10.64
CA MET A 88 -25.66 -4.09 -12.05
C MET A 88 -25.63 -5.61 -12.22
N LEU A 89 -24.90 -6.36 -11.38
CA LEU A 89 -24.87 -7.83 -11.41
C LEU A 89 -26.23 -8.43 -11.07
N GLN A 90 -26.96 -7.86 -10.10
CA GLN A 90 -28.32 -8.27 -9.79
C GLN A 90 -29.25 -8.04 -10.97
N ARG A 91 -29.12 -6.91 -11.66
CA ARG A 91 -29.88 -6.63 -12.88
C ARG A 91 -29.56 -7.62 -14.01
N VAL A 92 -28.29 -7.94 -14.22
CA VAL A 92 -27.88 -8.99 -15.18
C VAL A 92 -28.49 -10.35 -14.81
N ARG A 93 -28.57 -10.66 -13.50
CA ARG A 93 -29.25 -11.89 -13.03
C ARG A 93 -30.73 -11.90 -13.34
N GLU A 94 -31.44 -10.80 -13.14
CA GLU A 94 -32.85 -10.67 -13.51
C GLU A 94 -33.04 -10.93 -15.00
N LEU A 95 -32.23 -10.30 -15.86
CA LEU A 95 -32.25 -10.49 -17.30
C LEU A 95 -31.99 -11.96 -17.68
N ALA A 96 -31.05 -12.63 -17.01
CA ALA A 96 -30.74 -14.02 -17.23
C ALA A 96 -31.92 -14.95 -16.82
N VAL A 97 -32.61 -14.64 -15.71
CA VAL A 97 -33.84 -15.37 -15.32
C VAL A 97 -34.96 -15.17 -16.35
N GLN A 98 -35.11 -13.92 -16.83
CA GLN A 98 -36.10 -13.61 -17.86
C GLN A 98 -35.78 -14.31 -19.18
N ALA A 99 -34.51 -14.31 -19.63
CA ALA A 99 -34.08 -14.95 -20.86
C ALA A 99 -34.30 -16.47 -20.88
N LYS A 100 -34.33 -17.11 -19.70
CA LYS A 100 -34.64 -18.56 -19.55
C LYS A 100 -36.11 -18.91 -19.59
N SER A 101 -37.02 -17.93 -19.60
CA SER A 101 -38.46 -18.20 -19.73
C SER A 101 -38.74 -18.70 -21.16
N GLY A 102 -39.41 -19.84 -21.25
CA GLY A 102 -39.82 -20.43 -22.52
C GLY A 102 -40.87 -19.61 -23.30
N THR A 103 -41.28 -18.45 -22.76
CA THR A 103 -42.25 -17.54 -23.42
C THR A 103 -41.55 -16.53 -24.34
N ASN A 104 -40.21 -16.39 -24.27
CA ASN A 104 -39.45 -15.42 -25.04
C ASN A 104 -39.15 -15.94 -26.45
N SER A 105 -39.24 -15.05 -27.43
CA SER A 105 -38.73 -15.30 -28.79
C SER A 105 -37.23 -15.16 -28.84
N ALA A 106 -36.58 -15.67 -29.90
CA ALA A 106 -35.15 -15.49 -30.14
C ALA A 106 -34.74 -13.99 -30.24
N THR A 107 -35.66 -13.15 -30.72
CA THR A 107 -35.44 -11.69 -30.81
C THR A 107 -35.48 -11.07 -29.42
N ASP A 108 -36.40 -11.50 -28.55
CA ASP A 108 -36.48 -10.98 -27.18
C ASP A 108 -35.20 -11.36 -26.40
N ILE A 109 -34.76 -12.60 -26.50
CA ILE A 109 -33.50 -13.06 -25.89
C ILE A 109 -32.31 -12.22 -26.37
N LYS A 110 -32.25 -11.90 -27.68
CA LYS A 110 -31.21 -11.04 -28.22
C LYS A 110 -31.23 -9.61 -27.65
N ASN A 111 -32.44 -9.06 -27.47
CA ASN A 111 -32.61 -7.74 -26.84
C ASN A 111 -32.18 -7.74 -25.37
N LEU A 112 -32.57 -8.76 -24.61
CA LEU A 112 -32.14 -8.96 -23.22
C LEU A 112 -30.61 -9.13 -23.11
N GLN A 113 -29.99 -9.88 -24.05
CA GLN A 113 -28.54 -10.00 -24.13
C GLN A 113 -27.86 -8.65 -24.39
N GLY A 114 -28.45 -7.81 -25.25
CA GLY A 114 -27.94 -6.46 -25.52
C GLY A 114 -27.91 -5.58 -24.27
N GLU A 115 -28.96 -5.63 -23.43
CA GLU A 115 -29.00 -4.94 -22.13
C GLU A 115 -27.94 -5.50 -21.17
N ALA A 116 -27.83 -6.81 -21.05
CA ALA A 116 -26.83 -7.47 -20.23
C ALA A 116 -25.40 -7.12 -20.65
N ASP A 117 -25.13 -7.07 -21.97
CA ASP A 117 -23.85 -6.66 -22.53
C ASP A 117 -23.50 -5.21 -22.21
N ALA A 118 -24.48 -4.31 -22.23
CA ALA A 118 -24.29 -2.92 -21.85
C ALA A 118 -23.92 -2.78 -20.35
N LEU A 119 -24.63 -3.52 -19.48
CA LEU A 119 -24.34 -3.54 -18.05
C LEU A 119 -22.96 -4.13 -17.75
N MET A 120 -22.54 -5.18 -18.44
CA MET A 120 -21.20 -5.76 -18.27
C MET A 120 -20.09 -4.81 -18.75
N ASN A 121 -20.33 -4.02 -19.80
CA ASN A 121 -19.41 -2.97 -20.22
C ASN A 121 -19.32 -1.87 -19.17
N GLU A 122 -20.45 -1.50 -18.55
CA GLU A 122 -20.47 -0.49 -17.50
C GLU A 122 -19.74 -0.97 -16.24
N ILE A 123 -19.87 -2.24 -15.84
CA ILE A 123 -19.08 -2.85 -14.76
C ILE A 123 -17.58 -2.70 -15.06
N THR A 124 -17.17 -2.97 -16.29
CA THR A 124 -15.76 -2.84 -16.70
C THR A 124 -15.33 -1.37 -16.65
N ARG A 125 -16.19 -0.44 -17.10
CA ARG A 125 -15.92 1.00 -17.04
C ARG A 125 -15.76 1.45 -15.58
N VAL A 126 -16.65 1.09 -14.69
CA VAL A 126 -16.55 1.41 -13.25
C VAL A 126 -15.23 0.87 -12.67
N SER A 127 -14.85 -0.34 -13.05
CA SER A 127 -13.57 -0.93 -12.60
C SER A 127 -12.34 -0.14 -13.05
N THR A 128 -12.35 0.44 -14.26
CA THR A 128 -11.23 1.19 -14.82
C THR A 128 -11.21 2.66 -14.40
N ASP A 129 -12.40 3.27 -14.31
CA ASP A 129 -12.54 4.70 -14.06
C ASP A 129 -12.53 5.03 -12.56
N THR A 130 -12.83 4.05 -11.70
CA THR A 130 -12.74 4.26 -10.25
C THR A 130 -11.28 4.33 -9.82
N THR A 131 -10.77 5.54 -9.69
CA THR A 131 -9.39 5.80 -9.29
C THR A 131 -9.32 6.42 -7.91
N TYR A 132 -8.29 6.04 -7.16
CA TYR A 132 -7.89 6.69 -5.93
C TYR A 132 -6.43 7.12 -6.06
N ASN A 133 -6.16 8.41 -5.95
CA ASN A 133 -4.84 9.00 -6.16
C ASN A 133 -4.20 8.56 -7.50
N GLY A 134 -5.00 8.59 -8.59
CA GLY A 134 -4.56 8.24 -9.95
C GLY A 134 -4.34 6.74 -10.22
N LYS A 135 -4.70 5.85 -9.29
CA LYS A 135 -4.58 4.39 -9.45
C LYS A 135 -5.96 3.74 -9.48
N ALA A 136 -6.20 2.90 -10.50
CA ALA A 136 -7.45 2.14 -10.67
C ALA A 136 -7.47 0.91 -9.76
N ARG A 137 -7.91 1.10 -8.51
CA ARG A 137 -7.84 0.07 -7.45
C ARG A 137 -8.80 -1.10 -7.63
N LEU A 138 -9.80 -0.96 -8.47
CA LEU A 138 -10.72 -2.03 -8.87
C LEU A 138 -10.38 -2.62 -10.24
N GLY A 139 -9.31 -2.15 -10.89
CA GLY A 139 -8.89 -2.53 -12.24
C GLY A 139 -7.44 -3.00 -12.30
N ALA A 140 -6.67 -2.32 -13.15
CA ALA A 140 -5.28 -2.70 -13.45
C ALA A 140 -4.33 -2.59 -12.26
N ASP A 141 -4.58 -1.65 -11.33
CA ASP A 141 -3.78 -1.43 -10.12
C ASP A 141 -4.37 -2.13 -8.87
N ALA A 142 -5.26 -3.11 -9.08
CA ALA A 142 -5.76 -3.94 -8.00
C ALA A 142 -4.61 -4.74 -7.38
N GLY A 143 -4.62 -4.85 -6.06
CA GLY A 143 -3.57 -5.56 -5.33
C GLY A 143 -3.45 -5.08 -3.89
N THR A 144 -2.41 -5.52 -3.21
CA THR A 144 -2.18 -5.18 -1.81
C THR A 144 -1.54 -3.80 -1.68
N VAL A 145 -2.11 -2.97 -0.83
CA VAL A 145 -1.61 -1.66 -0.43
C VAL A 145 -1.22 -1.73 1.04
N ASN A 146 0.02 -1.49 1.35
CA ASN A 146 0.50 -1.44 2.72
C ASN A 146 0.34 -0.03 3.27
N ILE A 147 -0.41 0.11 4.34
CA ILE A 147 -0.61 1.37 5.07
C ILE A 147 0.29 1.36 6.30
N GLN A 148 1.23 2.31 6.38
CA GLN A 148 2.09 2.48 7.55
C GLN A 148 1.25 3.07 8.69
N VAL A 149 1.08 2.30 9.76
CA VAL A 149 0.25 2.63 10.94
C VAL A 149 1.04 2.72 12.24
N GLY A 150 2.35 2.73 12.16
CA GLY A 150 3.25 2.93 13.29
C GLY A 150 4.39 3.88 12.93
N TYR A 151 5.22 4.21 13.92
CA TYR A 151 6.39 5.07 13.73
C TYR A 151 7.66 4.28 13.40
N GLU A 152 7.62 2.95 13.54
CA GLU A 152 8.73 2.05 13.21
C GLU A 152 8.53 1.40 11.84
N ASP A 153 9.65 0.99 11.21
CA ASP A 153 9.60 0.25 9.96
C ASP A 153 8.93 -1.13 10.18
N GLY A 154 7.99 -1.47 9.31
CA GLY A 154 7.26 -2.73 9.37
C GLY A 154 5.90 -2.69 10.07
N ASP A 155 5.57 -1.60 10.78
CA ASP A 155 4.25 -1.41 11.37
C ASP A 155 3.22 -1.07 10.29
N GLN A 156 2.82 -2.07 9.51
CA GLN A 156 1.96 -1.90 8.34
C GLN A 156 0.68 -2.74 8.44
N ILE A 157 -0.40 -2.19 7.92
CA ILE A 157 -1.63 -2.94 7.65
C ILE A 157 -1.76 -3.10 6.14
N ALA A 158 -1.77 -4.36 5.69
CA ALA A 158 -2.01 -4.71 4.30
C ALA A 158 -3.51 -4.64 4.00
N LEU A 159 -3.88 -3.83 3.00
CA LEU A 159 -5.22 -3.74 2.46
C LEU A 159 -5.20 -4.31 1.05
N THR A 160 -6.01 -5.33 0.77
CA THR A 160 -6.08 -5.92 -0.55
C THR A 160 -7.28 -5.37 -1.30
N SER A 161 -7.04 -4.79 -2.48
CA SER A 161 -8.06 -4.46 -3.44
C SER A 161 -8.10 -5.52 -4.54
N TYR A 162 -9.29 -5.82 -5.05
CA TYR A 162 -9.52 -6.87 -6.03
C TYR A 162 -10.05 -6.27 -7.32
N SER A 163 -9.65 -6.84 -8.46
CA SER A 163 -10.23 -6.45 -9.74
C SER A 163 -11.69 -6.92 -9.81
N VAL A 164 -12.58 -5.98 -10.16
CA VAL A 164 -14.03 -6.24 -10.33
C VAL A 164 -14.50 -6.05 -11.77
N SER A 165 -13.57 -6.10 -12.75
CA SER A 165 -13.94 -6.08 -14.15
C SER A 165 -14.83 -7.26 -14.50
N SER A 166 -15.68 -7.13 -15.53
CA SER A 166 -16.53 -8.22 -16.00
C SER A 166 -15.73 -9.49 -16.29
N ALA A 167 -14.51 -9.32 -16.80
CA ALA A 167 -13.57 -10.42 -17.04
C ALA A 167 -13.17 -11.13 -15.75
N SER A 168 -12.79 -10.41 -14.69
CA SER A 168 -12.31 -11.00 -13.43
C SER A 168 -13.43 -11.64 -12.61
N LEU A 169 -14.65 -11.11 -12.69
CA LEU A 169 -15.80 -11.64 -11.99
C LEU A 169 -16.44 -12.84 -12.70
N LEU A 170 -16.40 -12.88 -14.04
CA LEU A 170 -17.09 -13.86 -14.88
C LEU A 170 -16.21 -15.00 -15.38
N LEU A 171 -14.89 -14.92 -15.17
CA LEU A 171 -13.87 -15.79 -15.80
C LEU A 171 -13.35 -16.90 -14.88
N GLU A 172 -14.08 -17.42 -13.90
CA GLU A 172 -13.63 -18.64 -13.23
C GLU A 172 -13.64 -19.89 -14.12
N THR A 173 -14.42 -19.91 -15.17
CA THR A 173 -14.33 -20.93 -16.24
C THR A 173 -13.13 -20.73 -17.14
N ASP A 174 -12.54 -19.52 -17.17
CA ASP A 174 -11.40 -19.18 -18.03
C ASP A 174 -10.05 -19.13 -17.30
N ALA A 175 -10.00 -19.37 -15.99
CA ALA A 175 -8.71 -19.51 -15.30
C ALA A 175 -7.89 -20.69 -15.86
N LEU A 176 -8.55 -21.77 -16.31
CA LEU A 176 -7.91 -22.82 -17.11
C LEU A 176 -7.47 -22.31 -18.48
N LEU A 177 -8.21 -21.38 -19.08
CA LEU A 177 -7.89 -20.80 -20.38
C LEU A 177 -6.72 -19.80 -20.27
N VAL A 178 -6.65 -19.03 -19.21
CA VAL A 178 -5.52 -18.12 -18.94
C VAL A 178 -4.24 -18.90 -18.62
N LEU A 179 -4.33 -19.99 -17.85
CA LEU A 179 -3.20 -20.91 -17.64
C LEU A 179 -2.80 -21.61 -18.95
N ASN A 180 -3.75 -22.05 -19.76
CA ASN A 180 -3.50 -22.59 -21.08
C ASN A 180 -2.95 -21.55 -22.05
N LYS A 181 -3.35 -20.27 -21.93
CA LYS A 181 -2.84 -19.14 -22.72
C LYS A 181 -1.39 -18.81 -22.35
N ALA A 182 -1.03 -18.81 -21.06
CA ALA A 182 0.34 -18.64 -20.61
C ALA A 182 1.22 -19.83 -21.05
N SER A 183 0.73 -21.06 -20.89
CA SER A 183 1.42 -22.27 -21.32
C SER A 183 1.55 -22.36 -22.84
N ALA A 184 0.54 -21.92 -23.60
CA ALA A 184 0.58 -21.86 -25.08
C ALA A 184 1.56 -20.80 -25.58
N ARG A 185 1.67 -19.63 -24.91
CA ARG A 185 2.69 -18.62 -25.22
C ARG A 185 4.10 -19.14 -24.94
N THR A 186 4.32 -19.74 -23.78
CA THR A 186 5.63 -20.32 -23.41
C THR A 186 6.01 -21.43 -24.38
N ASN A 187 5.07 -22.24 -24.83
CA ASN A 187 5.30 -23.28 -25.85
C ASN A 187 5.55 -22.69 -27.23
N ALA A 188 4.86 -21.63 -27.65
CA ALA A 188 5.09 -20.93 -28.91
C ALA A 188 6.48 -20.26 -28.93
N ASP A 189 6.89 -19.64 -27.83
CA ASP A 189 8.20 -19.01 -27.67
C ASP A 189 9.31 -20.09 -27.68
N ASN A 190 9.08 -21.24 -27.01
CA ASN A 190 9.99 -22.38 -27.02
C ASN A 190 10.13 -23.04 -28.41
N ILE A 191 9.03 -23.09 -29.18
CA ILE A 191 9.06 -23.58 -30.58
C ILE A 191 9.82 -22.60 -31.46
N THR A 192 9.66 -21.29 -31.27
CA THR A 192 10.39 -20.27 -32.03
C THR A 192 11.88 -20.30 -31.66
N ALA A 193 12.24 -20.47 -30.40
CA ALA A 193 13.62 -20.59 -29.94
C ALA A 193 14.28 -21.89 -30.45
N ALA A 194 13.56 -23.03 -30.48
CA ALA A 194 14.04 -24.30 -30.96
C ALA A 194 14.27 -24.28 -32.50
N THR A 195 13.45 -23.55 -33.27
CA THR A 195 13.64 -23.35 -34.70
C THR A 195 14.84 -22.43 -35.01
N ALA A 196 15.10 -21.44 -34.16
CA ALA A 196 16.23 -20.54 -34.30
C ALA A 196 17.58 -21.18 -33.93
N SER A 197 17.59 -22.19 -33.06
CA SER A 197 18.81 -22.88 -32.57
C SER A 197 19.24 -24.11 -33.38
N GLY A 198 18.50 -24.48 -34.44
CA GLY A 198 18.85 -25.61 -35.30
C GLY A 198 18.82 -27.00 -34.61
N VAL A 199 18.27 -27.07 -33.39
CA VAL A 199 18.10 -28.34 -32.67
C VAL A 199 16.90 -29.08 -33.25
N ALA A 200 17.08 -30.36 -33.53
CA ALA A 200 16.15 -31.26 -34.22
C ALA A 200 14.69 -31.04 -33.80
N VAL A 201 13.95 -30.38 -34.66
CA VAL A 201 12.54 -29.93 -34.47
C VAL A 201 11.58 -31.11 -34.23
N GLY A 202 11.98 -32.33 -34.52
CA GLY A 202 11.15 -33.53 -34.38
C GLY A 202 10.76 -33.88 -32.93
N ALA A 203 11.66 -33.72 -31.98
CA ALA A 203 11.38 -34.08 -30.58
C ALA A 203 10.56 -33.01 -29.82
N ALA A 204 10.84 -31.73 -30.09
CA ALA A 204 10.13 -30.62 -29.45
C ALA A 204 8.72 -30.41 -30.03
N ALA A 205 8.57 -30.59 -31.37
CA ALA A 205 7.26 -30.58 -32.02
C ALA A 205 6.37 -31.75 -31.57
N GLY A 206 6.96 -32.92 -31.34
CA GLY A 206 6.22 -34.07 -30.80
C GLY A 206 5.69 -33.86 -29.36
N LEU A 207 6.45 -33.17 -28.51
CA LEU A 207 6.03 -32.84 -27.16
C LEU A 207 5.01 -31.68 -27.11
N ALA A 208 5.20 -30.67 -27.97
CA ALA A 208 4.24 -29.57 -28.08
C ALA A 208 2.94 -29.98 -28.76
N ALA A 209 2.99 -30.85 -29.77
CA ALA A 209 1.81 -31.47 -30.39
C ALA A 209 1.06 -32.39 -29.40
N ARG A 210 1.75 -33.09 -28.50
CA ARG A 210 1.09 -33.87 -27.43
C ARG A 210 0.40 -32.99 -26.41
N ALA A 211 0.91 -31.82 -26.10
CA ALA A 211 0.27 -30.86 -25.20
C ALA A 211 -0.94 -30.13 -25.85
N LEU A 212 -0.93 -29.97 -27.20
CA LEU A 212 -2.05 -29.42 -27.97
C LEU A 212 -3.07 -30.48 -28.38
N ALA A 213 -2.70 -31.75 -28.36
CA ALA A 213 -3.42 -32.83 -29.04
C ALA A 213 -4.47 -33.56 -28.19
N ALA A 214 -5.03 -32.93 -27.20
CA ALA A 214 -6.34 -33.43 -26.69
C ALA A 214 -7.43 -33.31 -27.77
N ASN A 215 -7.16 -32.65 -28.95
CA ASN A 215 -8.14 -32.47 -30.03
C ASN A 215 -7.63 -32.75 -31.45
N ILE A 216 -6.44 -33.34 -31.66
CA ILE A 216 -5.94 -33.69 -32.98
C ILE A 216 -5.49 -35.15 -33.02
N THR A 217 -6.50 -36.03 -33.02
CA THR A 217 -6.32 -37.49 -33.13
C THR A 217 -5.72 -37.95 -34.44
N THR A 218 -5.64 -37.11 -35.47
CA THR A 218 -5.11 -37.47 -36.80
C THR A 218 -3.65 -37.12 -37.03
N ALA A 219 -3.05 -36.20 -36.25
CA ALA A 219 -1.64 -35.86 -36.37
C ALA A 219 -0.72 -36.80 -35.56
N THR A 220 -1.24 -37.43 -34.50
CA THR A 220 -0.49 -38.37 -33.63
C THR A 220 -0.20 -39.72 -34.34
N ALA A 221 -1.04 -40.15 -35.26
CA ALA A 221 -0.82 -41.40 -36.01
C ALA A 221 0.33 -41.26 -37.04
N ALA A 222 0.50 -40.09 -37.63
CA ALA A 222 1.56 -39.83 -38.61
C ALA A 222 2.95 -39.64 -37.95
N GLY A 223 3.00 -39.06 -36.72
CA GLY A 223 4.23 -38.89 -35.94
C GLY A 223 4.78 -40.20 -35.37
N ALA A 224 3.89 -41.05 -34.85
CA ALA A 224 4.29 -42.36 -34.28
C ALA A 224 4.80 -43.37 -35.35
N THR A 225 4.26 -43.31 -36.58
CA THR A 225 4.74 -44.16 -37.67
C THR A 225 6.08 -43.66 -38.25
N ALA A 226 6.39 -42.37 -38.15
CA ALA A 226 7.69 -41.81 -38.56
C ALA A 226 8.81 -42.17 -37.55
N GLU A 227 8.54 -42.17 -36.23
CA GLU A 227 9.51 -42.58 -35.22
C GLU A 227 9.83 -44.07 -35.26
N ALA A 228 8.84 -44.92 -35.56
CA ALA A 228 9.08 -46.35 -35.69
C ALA A 228 9.89 -46.73 -36.95
N ALA A 229 9.83 -45.94 -38.02
CA ALA A 229 10.57 -46.17 -39.27
C ALA A 229 12.03 -45.68 -39.19
N THR A 230 12.39 -44.75 -38.29
CA THR A 230 13.74 -44.20 -38.22
C THR A 230 14.67 -44.95 -37.29
N ALA A 231 14.18 -45.94 -36.52
CA ALA A 231 15.00 -46.73 -35.60
C ALA A 231 15.88 -47.83 -36.31
N GLY A 232 15.76 -47.97 -37.62
CA GLY A 232 16.34 -49.16 -38.28
C GLY A 232 17.43 -48.92 -39.32
N THR A 233 17.60 -47.76 -39.95
CA THR A 233 18.59 -47.63 -41.03
C THR A 233 19.10 -46.20 -41.21
N GLY A 234 20.42 -46.09 -41.33
CA GLY A 234 21.21 -44.86 -41.36
C GLY A 234 20.79 -43.74 -42.34
N ALA A 235 21.72 -42.98 -42.84
CA ALA A 235 21.55 -41.69 -43.54
C ALA A 235 20.39 -41.59 -44.57
N ALA A 236 20.00 -42.66 -45.23
CA ALA A 236 18.89 -42.69 -46.20
C ALA A 236 17.50 -42.52 -45.58
N ALA A 237 17.31 -43.00 -44.32
CA ALA A 237 16.07 -42.80 -43.59
C ALA A 237 15.93 -41.36 -43.09
N LYS A 238 17.04 -40.70 -42.86
CA LYS A 238 17.10 -39.29 -42.48
C LYS A 238 16.71 -38.35 -43.64
N GLU A 239 17.14 -38.69 -44.87
CA GLU A 239 16.73 -37.95 -46.08
C GLU A 239 15.27 -38.19 -46.44
N ALA A 240 14.77 -39.40 -46.30
CA ALA A 240 13.35 -39.71 -46.54
C ALA A 240 12.43 -39.03 -45.50
N SER A 241 12.87 -38.90 -44.25
CA SER A 241 12.19 -38.16 -43.19
C SER A 241 12.19 -36.65 -43.49
N LEU A 242 13.32 -36.10 -43.92
CA LEU A 242 13.44 -34.70 -44.37
C LEU A 242 12.64 -34.43 -45.65
N ALA A 243 12.58 -35.37 -46.62
CA ALA A 243 11.74 -35.26 -47.82
C ALA A 243 10.25 -35.36 -47.50
N GLY A 244 9.86 -36.19 -46.53
CA GLY A 244 8.49 -36.26 -46.00
C GLY A 244 8.04 -34.93 -45.32
N PHE A 245 8.98 -34.26 -44.69
CA PHE A 245 8.73 -32.89 -44.12
C PHE A 245 8.85 -31.79 -45.20
N ALA A 246 9.61 -31.95 -46.28
CA ALA A 246 9.75 -30.97 -47.35
C ALA A 246 8.59 -31.00 -48.36
N THR A 247 7.88 -32.12 -48.52
CA THR A 247 6.61 -32.18 -49.25
C THR A 247 5.44 -31.56 -48.51
N ALA A 248 5.66 -31.22 -47.24
CA ALA A 248 4.77 -30.35 -46.53
C ALA A 248 5.04 -28.87 -46.84
N ALA A 249 4.84 -28.46 -48.11
CA ALA A 249 4.41 -27.08 -48.42
C ALA A 249 3.19 -26.69 -47.55
N ASN A 250 2.70 -27.66 -46.82
CA ASN A 250 1.66 -27.59 -45.80
C ASN A 250 2.15 -27.20 -44.40
N THR A 251 3.46 -27.17 -44.08
CA THR A 251 3.94 -26.84 -42.76
C THR A 251 3.78 -25.36 -42.45
N GLN A 252 3.91 -24.50 -43.45
CA GLN A 252 3.63 -23.07 -43.27
C GLN A 252 2.11 -22.82 -43.21
N ALA A 253 1.33 -23.45 -44.12
CA ALA A 253 -0.12 -23.36 -44.16
C ALA A 253 -0.76 -24.00 -42.90
N VAL A 254 -0.21 -25.11 -42.39
CA VAL A 254 -0.65 -25.72 -41.11
C VAL A 254 -0.24 -24.88 -39.90
N ARG A 255 0.95 -24.23 -39.95
CA ARG A 255 1.37 -23.25 -38.93
C ARG A 255 0.51 -21.99 -38.97
N ASP A 256 0.22 -21.48 -40.13
CA ASP A 256 -0.57 -20.26 -40.32
C ASP A 256 -2.06 -20.55 -40.04
N ALA A 257 -2.60 -21.68 -40.47
CA ALA A 257 -3.93 -22.15 -40.10
C ALA A 257 -4.01 -22.49 -38.60
N GLY A 258 -2.96 -23.03 -37.99
CA GLY A 258 -2.85 -23.25 -36.56
C GLY A 258 -2.76 -21.93 -35.77
N LYS A 259 -2.06 -20.93 -36.30
CA LYS A 259 -2.01 -19.58 -35.77
C LYS A 259 -3.32 -18.85 -35.96
N GLU A 260 -3.94 -18.91 -37.13
CA GLU A 260 -5.25 -18.33 -37.37
C GLU A 260 -6.35 -19.02 -36.58
N ALA A 261 -6.35 -20.35 -36.49
CA ALA A 261 -7.32 -21.07 -35.62
C ALA A 261 -7.07 -20.75 -34.15
N ALA A 262 -5.81 -20.64 -33.70
CA ALA A 262 -5.49 -20.19 -32.35
C ALA A 262 -5.88 -18.73 -32.15
N LEU A 263 -5.62 -17.82 -33.09
CA LEU A 263 -6.03 -16.43 -33.03
C LEU A 263 -7.55 -16.29 -33.01
N VAL A 264 -8.27 -17.02 -33.87
CA VAL A 264 -9.74 -17.02 -33.91
C VAL A 264 -10.34 -17.58 -32.61
N VAL A 265 -9.73 -18.60 -32.01
CA VAL A 265 -10.11 -19.10 -30.69
C VAL A 265 -9.76 -18.09 -29.62
N PHE A 266 -8.66 -17.35 -29.75
CA PHE A 266 -8.26 -16.30 -28.81
C PHE A 266 -9.10 -15.02 -28.97
N GLU A 267 -9.44 -14.59 -30.21
CA GLU A 267 -10.33 -13.45 -30.43
C GLU A 267 -11.77 -13.76 -29.99
N ASN A 268 -12.31 -14.94 -30.27
CA ASN A 268 -13.61 -15.36 -29.82
C ASN A 268 -13.66 -15.59 -28.28
N ALA A 269 -12.56 -16.03 -27.66
CA ALA A 269 -12.49 -16.14 -26.21
C ALA A 269 -12.35 -14.76 -25.52
N ALA A 270 -11.62 -13.82 -26.16
CA ALA A 270 -11.45 -12.47 -25.62
C ALA A 270 -12.72 -11.60 -25.71
N THR A 271 -13.67 -11.97 -26.57
CA THR A 271 -14.91 -11.23 -26.80
C THR A 271 -16.16 -11.98 -26.36
N LYS A 272 -16.05 -13.22 -25.86
CA LYS A 272 -17.22 -13.98 -25.45
C LYS A 272 -17.74 -13.46 -24.12
N LYS A 273 -18.59 -12.45 -24.20
CA LYS A 273 -19.44 -11.99 -23.10
C LYS A 273 -20.31 -13.14 -22.62
N LEU A 274 -20.71 -13.09 -21.36
CA LEU A 274 -21.62 -14.07 -20.76
C LEU A 274 -22.90 -14.17 -21.58
N ASP A 275 -23.18 -15.34 -22.12
CA ASP A 275 -24.48 -15.65 -22.72
C ASP A 275 -25.50 -15.91 -21.61
N ILE A 276 -26.40 -14.93 -21.39
CA ILE A 276 -27.39 -14.99 -20.34
C ILE A 276 -28.45 -16.13 -20.53
N SER A 277 -28.56 -16.66 -21.76
CA SER A 277 -29.42 -17.78 -22.05
C SER A 277 -28.82 -19.14 -21.72
N SER A 278 -27.49 -19.19 -21.50
CA SER A 278 -26.77 -20.43 -21.22
C SER A 278 -27.24 -21.13 -19.95
N ALA A 279 -27.08 -22.46 -19.89
CA ALA A 279 -27.47 -23.23 -18.70
C ALA A 279 -26.73 -22.78 -17.44
N THR A 280 -25.49 -22.32 -17.58
CA THR A 280 -24.59 -21.92 -16.47
C THR A 280 -24.66 -20.44 -16.11
N ALA A 281 -25.35 -19.59 -16.89
CA ALA A 281 -25.37 -18.14 -16.69
C ALA A 281 -25.72 -17.74 -15.25
N LEU A 282 -26.79 -18.28 -14.69
CA LEU A 282 -27.22 -17.95 -13.33
C LEU A 282 -26.22 -18.36 -12.26
N THR A 283 -25.57 -19.52 -12.44
CA THR A 283 -24.53 -19.99 -11.52
C THR A 283 -23.31 -19.08 -11.58
N THR A 284 -22.87 -18.70 -12.78
CA THR A 284 -21.74 -17.79 -12.99
C THR A 284 -22.00 -16.41 -12.37
N ILE A 285 -23.19 -15.83 -12.60
CA ILE A 285 -23.57 -14.54 -12.01
C ILE A 285 -23.66 -14.64 -10.48
N SER A 286 -24.25 -15.74 -9.95
CA SER A 286 -24.29 -15.93 -8.49
C SER A 286 -22.91 -16.03 -7.88
N SER A 287 -21.99 -16.78 -8.50
CA SER A 287 -20.59 -16.86 -8.05
C SER A 287 -19.88 -15.51 -8.11
N ALA A 288 -20.18 -14.67 -9.12
CA ALA A 288 -19.64 -13.32 -9.20
C ALA A 288 -20.14 -12.42 -8.06
N ILE A 289 -21.43 -12.51 -7.73
CA ILE A 289 -22.04 -11.78 -6.61
C ILE A 289 -21.45 -12.28 -5.27
N ASP A 290 -21.28 -13.58 -5.08
CA ASP A 290 -20.73 -14.17 -3.86
C ASP A 290 -19.27 -13.73 -3.65
N LYS A 291 -18.46 -13.72 -4.71
CA LYS A 291 -17.08 -13.19 -4.67
C LYS A 291 -17.04 -11.72 -4.28
N LEU A 292 -17.85 -10.90 -4.94
CA LEU A 292 -17.91 -9.48 -4.65
C LEU A 292 -18.36 -9.22 -3.21
N SER A 293 -19.32 -10.01 -2.70
CA SER A 293 -19.75 -9.95 -1.30
C SER A 293 -18.62 -10.34 -0.34
N GLY A 294 -17.83 -11.36 -0.70
CA GLY A 294 -16.62 -11.73 0.04
C GLY A 294 -15.61 -10.60 0.11
N HIS A 295 -15.30 -9.96 -1.02
CA HIS A 295 -14.40 -8.81 -1.06
C HIS A 295 -14.91 -7.61 -0.24
N LYS A 296 -16.23 -7.32 -0.30
CA LYS A 296 -16.85 -6.28 0.54
C LYS A 296 -16.72 -6.59 2.03
N ALA A 297 -16.88 -7.85 2.44
CA ALA A 297 -16.69 -8.26 3.83
C ALA A 297 -15.25 -8.07 4.30
N GLU A 298 -14.26 -8.37 3.45
CA GLU A 298 -12.83 -8.12 3.76
C GLU A 298 -12.53 -6.62 3.88
N TRP A 299 -13.10 -5.78 3.00
CA TRP A 299 -12.92 -4.33 3.09
C TRP A 299 -13.59 -3.75 4.33
N GLY A 300 -14.79 -4.20 4.68
CA GLY A 300 -15.46 -3.82 5.92
C GLY A 300 -14.65 -4.19 7.16
N ALA A 301 -14.08 -5.40 7.19
CA ALA A 301 -13.17 -5.82 8.26
C ALA A 301 -11.91 -4.95 8.29
N GLY A 302 -11.35 -4.59 7.12
CA GLY A 302 -10.22 -3.67 6.98
C GLY A 302 -10.53 -2.26 7.52
N GLN A 303 -11.71 -1.72 7.21
CA GLN A 303 -12.18 -0.42 7.73
C GLN A 303 -12.27 -0.44 9.25
N ASN A 304 -12.96 -1.42 9.83
CA ASN A 304 -13.09 -1.56 11.28
C ASN A 304 -11.71 -1.67 11.95
N ARG A 305 -10.80 -2.47 11.38
CA ARG A 305 -9.44 -2.61 11.89
C ARG A 305 -8.68 -1.29 11.87
N LEU A 306 -8.79 -0.52 10.79
CA LEU A 306 -8.16 0.80 10.69
C LEU A 306 -8.79 1.81 11.66
N GLU A 307 -10.10 1.81 11.86
CA GLU A 307 -10.78 2.69 12.83
C GLU A 307 -10.31 2.42 14.26
N TYR A 308 -10.23 1.14 14.67
CA TYR A 308 -9.65 0.79 15.97
C TYR A 308 -8.17 1.20 16.07
N THR A 309 -7.41 1.06 14.99
CA THR A 309 -6.01 1.48 14.96
C THR A 309 -5.90 2.99 15.12
N VAL A 310 -6.69 3.79 14.42
CA VAL A 310 -6.72 5.26 14.58
C VAL A 310 -7.04 5.64 16.02
N SER A 311 -8.07 5.04 16.62
CA SER A 311 -8.44 5.29 18.00
C SER A 311 -7.30 4.94 18.97
N ASN A 312 -6.65 3.81 18.79
CA ASN A 312 -5.50 3.40 19.59
C ASN A 312 -4.32 4.38 19.44
N LEU A 313 -3.98 4.75 18.19
CA LEU A 313 -2.90 5.70 17.92
C LEU A 313 -3.16 7.06 18.57
N MET A 314 -4.40 7.56 18.54
CA MET A 314 -4.76 8.81 19.19
C MET A 314 -4.56 8.72 20.72
N ASN A 315 -4.97 7.63 21.36
CA ASN A 315 -4.74 7.40 22.78
C ASN A 315 -3.24 7.35 23.12
N VAL A 316 -2.43 6.65 22.29
CA VAL A 316 -0.97 6.58 22.50
C VAL A 316 -0.33 7.96 22.35
N VAL A 317 -0.76 8.76 21.35
CA VAL A 317 -0.30 10.14 21.16
C VAL A 317 -0.65 11.00 22.38
N GLU A 318 -1.86 10.89 22.92
CA GLU A 318 -2.28 11.62 24.12
C GLU A 318 -1.42 11.25 25.33
N PHE A 319 -1.26 9.96 25.64
CA PHE A 319 -0.45 9.51 26.77
C PHE A 319 1.02 9.88 26.62
N THR A 320 1.58 9.75 25.42
CA THR A 320 2.97 10.12 25.14
C THR A 320 3.16 11.64 25.24
N SER A 321 2.19 12.43 24.78
CA SER A 321 2.19 13.88 24.94
C SER A 321 2.11 14.29 26.40
N ALA A 322 1.24 13.65 27.19
CA ALA A 322 1.16 13.89 28.63
C ALA A 322 2.45 13.48 29.38
N ALA A 323 3.09 12.39 28.96
CA ALA A 323 4.37 11.97 29.51
C ALA A 323 5.49 12.97 29.18
N ARG A 324 5.55 13.45 27.93
CA ARG A 324 6.50 14.49 27.50
C ARG A 324 6.29 15.78 28.27
N SER A 325 5.05 16.22 28.46
CA SER A 325 4.70 17.41 29.21
C SER A 325 5.24 17.37 30.64
N ARG A 326 5.16 16.21 31.32
CA ARG A 326 5.72 16.04 32.67
C ARG A 326 7.24 16.18 32.73
N ILE A 327 7.93 15.88 31.65
CA ILE A 327 9.39 15.97 31.55
C ILE A 327 9.81 17.39 31.16
N GLU A 328 9.18 17.96 30.14
CA GLU A 328 9.63 19.16 29.44
C GLU A 328 8.95 20.44 29.95
N ASP A 329 7.66 20.38 30.35
CA ASP A 329 6.88 21.58 30.66
C ASP A 329 7.24 22.16 32.04
N ALA A 330 7.19 23.48 32.13
CA ALA A 330 7.39 24.20 33.37
C ALA A 330 6.08 24.44 34.14
N ASP A 331 6.12 24.27 35.45
CA ASP A 331 5.04 24.74 36.32
C ASP A 331 5.13 26.25 36.40
N PHE A 332 4.16 26.93 35.80
CA PHE A 332 4.08 28.38 35.73
C PHE A 332 4.05 29.05 37.08
N ALA A 333 3.37 28.45 38.08
CA ALA A 333 3.27 29.02 39.44
C ALA A 333 4.64 28.97 40.16
N VAL A 334 5.35 27.87 40.00
CA VAL A 334 6.69 27.69 40.57
C VAL A 334 7.70 28.65 39.95
N GLU A 335 7.72 28.77 38.61
CA GLU A 335 8.66 29.64 37.94
C GLU A 335 8.35 31.13 38.11
N ALA A 336 7.06 31.53 38.23
CA ALA A 336 6.68 32.89 38.59
C ALA A 336 7.12 33.25 40.02
N ALA A 337 6.99 32.32 40.98
CA ALA A 337 7.50 32.51 42.34
C ALA A 337 9.03 32.66 42.39
N ARG A 338 9.75 31.85 41.56
CA ARG A 338 11.22 31.98 41.40
C ARG A 338 11.60 33.31 40.79
N LEU A 339 10.89 33.77 39.77
CA LEU A 339 11.09 35.06 39.14
C LEU A 339 10.96 36.17 40.18
N ALA A 340 9.85 36.22 40.93
CA ALA A 340 9.60 37.22 41.95
C ALA A 340 10.69 37.20 43.05
N LYS A 341 11.05 36.00 43.54
CA LYS A 341 12.13 35.82 44.51
C LYS A 341 13.46 36.40 44.00
N ASN A 342 13.85 36.08 42.78
CA ASN A 342 15.12 36.52 42.21
C ASN A 342 15.14 38.01 41.89
N GLN A 343 14.00 38.61 41.53
CA GLN A 343 13.85 40.07 41.43
C GLN A 343 14.10 40.76 42.76
N VAL A 344 13.51 40.24 43.84
CA VAL A 344 13.74 40.80 45.21
C VAL A 344 15.20 40.59 45.62
N LEU A 345 15.78 39.42 45.35
CA LEU A 345 17.22 39.17 45.65
C LEU A 345 18.14 40.07 44.86
N GLN A 346 17.81 40.40 43.62
CA GLN A 346 18.57 41.32 42.82
C GLN A 346 18.55 42.76 43.37
N GLN A 347 17.35 43.22 43.79
CA GLN A 347 17.21 44.54 44.40
C GLN A 347 17.95 44.63 45.76
N THR A 348 17.76 43.61 46.62
CA THR A 348 18.43 43.57 47.93
C THR A 348 19.95 43.37 47.75
N GLY A 349 20.39 42.56 46.80
CA GLY A 349 21.80 42.37 46.47
C GLY A 349 22.48 43.67 46.00
N ALA A 350 21.79 44.46 45.17
CA ALA A 350 22.28 45.76 44.73
C ALA A 350 22.41 46.74 45.91
N ALA A 351 21.43 46.78 46.84
CA ALA A 351 21.48 47.59 48.02
C ALA A 351 22.63 47.17 48.99
N MET A 352 22.81 45.86 49.19
CA MET A 352 23.91 45.30 49.98
C MET A 352 25.29 45.59 49.35
N LEU A 353 25.40 45.55 48.01
CA LEU A 353 26.61 45.92 47.32
C LEU A 353 26.95 47.39 47.53
N ALA A 354 25.96 48.28 47.42
CA ALA A 354 26.12 49.70 47.70
C ALA A 354 26.61 49.93 49.17
N GLN A 355 25.97 49.24 50.14
CA GLN A 355 26.37 49.31 51.53
C GLN A 355 27.76 48.73 51.79
N ALA A 356 28.15 47.63 51.15
CA ALA A 356 29.45 47.02 51.24
C ALA A 356 30.57 47.94 50.68
N ASN A 357 30.25 48.70 49.64
CA ASN A 357 31.17 49.66 49.03
C ASN A 357 31.32 50.95 49.86
N ALA A 358 30.25 51.36 50.62
CA ALA A 358 30.32 52.53 51.49
C ALA A 358 31.08 52.27 52.82
N SER A 359 31.09 51.02 53.32
CA SER A 359 31.72 50.64 54.59
C SER A 359 33.24 50.98 54.67
N PRO A 360 34.09 50.74 53.67
CA PRO A 360 35.50 51.15 53.74
C PRO A 360 35.69 52.67 53.68
N GLN A 361 34.80 53.38 52.96
CA GLN A 361 34.87 54.86 52.86
C GLN A 361 34.56 55.53 54.22
N LEU A 362 33.57 54.98 54.95
CA LEU A 362 33.26 55.45 56.31
C LEU A 362 34.44 55.19 57.26
N ALA A 363 35.14 54.08 57.12
CA ALA A 363 36.30 53.78 57.94
C ALA A 363 37.50 54.74 57.63
N LEU A 364 37.69 55.10 56.33
CA LEU A 364 38.68 56.10 55.92
C LEU A 364 38.32 57.51 56.46
N SER A 365 37.05 57.91 56.46
CA SER A 365 36.60 59.21 56.97
C SER A 365 36.69 59.33 58.49
N LEU A 366 36.76 58.23 59.23
CA LEU A 366 37.00 58.21 60.69
C LEU A 366 38.47 58.21 61.04
N LEU A 367 39.38 57.94 60.10
CA LEU A 367 40.82 57.93 60.25
C LEU A 367 41.53 59.22 59.68
N ALA A 368 40.77 60.02 58.98
CA ALA A 368 41.15 61.33 58.51
C ALA A 368 40.69 62.44 59.53
#